data_76114874e194a5528fba4c8d1b83a54c
#
_entry.id   76114874e194a5528fba4c8d1b83a54c
#
_cell.length_a   1.000
_cell.length_b   1.000
_cell.length_c   1.000
_cell.angle_alpha   90.00
_cell.angle_beta   90.00
_cell.angle_gamma   90.00
#
_symmetry.space_group_name_H-M   'P 1'
#
loop_
_entity.id
_entity.type
_entity.pdbx_description
1 polymer ?
#
loop_
_entity_poly.entity_id
_entity_poly.type
_entity_poly.pdbx_seq_one_letter_code
_entity_poly.pdbx_strand_id
1 'polypeptide(L)'
;MPAILIEAPLGIRCVFSDGRRAEYHLDDLPSPRLARDLAAGLADLIHPHGTADSGGTVVLYVRALRSMVRALAAAGFTGGAADLRRGQLAEFWMAGPMRLEALTRSMVEGFARSGGGLGEGVLELAAGRHFNIQAFRRALPPYPEADWQRLTGICRKVADDSYAAHRQVLIDASGAQRPGPGRWQPANLHWLLARLGPVSISEFGTHLGISDAVVRSRGGFHDAVMGAFPHLDTLIAYRLLFGIYSGIVPDGIADLVTGGIDWAGDSTILLSYVKGRTAEESLNLPRPAVRLLEQWLAHSALLRTFVPPPQRDMLWLGMSQAGKSRLVRQVDPVAVQRWAVRHGVLGEDGQPLKIHRARIRTTHQAMRDKGAWSGSARAMIDPNHTPAVEGDHYLTATTAAQRHAVETIIEDAQHDILRRAYPPVVITAEDAAVLPRATRNCWLP
;
A
#
# COMPACT_ATOMS: atom_id res chain seq x y z
N MET A 1 4.16 -22.15 15.63
CA MET A 1 2.85 -21.83 15.00
C MET A 1 2.79 -20.34 14.75
N PRO A 2 2.30 -19.90 13.61
CA PRO A 2 2.21 -18.46 13.27
C PRO A 2 1.17 -17.72 14.11
N ALA A 3 0.19 -18.40 14.69
CA ALA A 3 -0.73 -17.81 15.64
C ALA A 3 -0.94 -18.73 16.86
N ILE A 4 -1.06 -18.12 18.03
CA ILE A 4 -1.28 -18.80 19.31
C ILE A 4 -2.42 -18.10 20.03
N LEU A 5 -3.39 -18.90 20.50
CA LEU A 5 -4.42 -18.43 21.41
C LEU A 5 -3.82 -18.23 22.80
N ILE A 6 -4.07 -17.07 23.42
CA ILE A 6 -3.71 -16.76 24.81
C ILE A 6 -4.98 -16.90 25.64
N GLU A 7 -4.90 -17.69 26.72
CA GLU A 7 -6.08 -17.99 27.53
C GLU A 7 -6.32 -16.96 28.66
N ALA A 8 -5.23 -16.37 29.17
CA ALA A 8 -5.33 -15.41 30.26
C ALA A 8 -4.23 -14.32 30.16
N PRO A 9 -4.59 -13.08 29.83
CA PRO A 9 -5.91 -12.62 29.34
C PRO A 9 -6.24 -13.20 27.96
N LEU A 10 -7.53 -13.38 27.66
CA LEU A 10 -7.93 -13.93 26.37
C LEU A 10 -7.45 -13.05 25.21
N GLY A 11 -6.75 -13.67 24.25
CA GLY A 11 -6.20 -12.95 23.12
C GLY A 11 -5.59 -13.86 22.05
N ILE A 12 -5.06 -13.26 21.00
CA ILE A 12 -4.33 -13.95 19.93
C ILE A 12 -2.98 -13.27 19.74
N ARG A 13 -1.90 -14.05 19.78
CA ARG A 13 -0.55 -13.61 19.42
C ARG A 13 -0.20 -14.16 18.04
N CYS A 14 0.22 -13.26 17.12
CA CYS A 14 0.53 -13.58 15.73
C CYS A 14 1.98 -13.28 15.40
N VAL A 15 2.58 -14.14 14.58
CA VAL A 15 3.87 -13.91 13.92
C VAL A 15 3.63 -14.06 12.42
N PHE A 16 3.83 -12.99 11.66
CA PHE A 16 3.62 -12.95 10.22
C PHE A 16 4.87 -13.39 9.46
N SER A 17 4.71 -13.76 8.20
CA SER A 17 5.83 -14.17 7.33
C SER A 17 6.93 -13.12 7.18
N ASP A 18 6.59 -11.84 7.32
CA ASP A 18 7.51 -10.70 7.31
C ASP A 18 8.25 -10.49 8.66
N GLY A 19 8.10 -11.42 9.61
CA GLY A 19 8.71 -11.37 10.94
C GLY A 19 8.03 -10.39 11.91
N ARG A 20 7.03 -9.62 11.48
CA ARG A 20 6.25 -8.75 12.39
C ARG A 20 5.45 -9.58 13.37
N ARG A 21 5.30 -9.05 14.59
CA ARG A 21 4.50 -9.65 15.66
C ARG A 21 3.39 -8.72 16.05
N ALA A 22 2.22 -9.28 16.35
CA ALA A 22 1.08 -8.54 16.88
C ALA A 22 0.36 -9.36 17.94
N GLU A 23 -0.25 -8.66 18.90
CA GLU A 23 -1.08 -9.26 19.93
C GLU A 23 -2.41 -8.51 20.00
N TYR A 24 -3.51 -9.24 20.10
CA TYR A 24 -4.87 -8.72 20.13
C TYR A 24 -5.60 -9.27 21.34
N HIS A 25 -6.00 -8.39 22.26
CA HIS A 25 -6.75 -8.74 23.46
C HIS A 25 -8.25 -8.83 23.17
N LEU A 26 -8.92 -9.81 23.77
CA LEU A 26 -10.34 -10.12 23.58
C LEU A 26 -11.09 -10.31 24.92
N ASP A 27 -10.43 -10.00 26.02
CA ASP A 27 -10.93 -10.14 27.40
C ASP A 27 -12.07 -9.13 27.74
N ASP A 28 -12.22 -8.08 26.92
CA ASP A 28 -13.30 -7.08 27.03
C ASP A 28 -14.67 -7.55 26.48
N LEU A 29 -14.75 -8.79 25.99
CA LEU A 29 -15.95 -9.25 25.27
C LEU A 29 -16.98 -9.93 26.16
N PRO A 30 -18.30 -9.73 25.93
CA PRO A 30 -19.38 -10.18 26.81
C PRO A 30 -19.59 -11.71 26.82
N SER A 31 -19.13 -12.43 25.80
CA SER A 31 -19.22 -13.89 25.69
C SER A 31 -17.83 -14.52 25.51
N PRO A 32 -17.09 -14.79 26.60
CA PRO A 32 -15.72 -15.26 26.51
C PRO A 32 -15.57 -16.61 25.78
N ARG A 33 -16.53 -17.52 25.93
CA ARG A 33 -16.52 -18.83 25.22
C ARG A 33 -16.59 -18.63 23.71
N LEU A 34 -17.55 -17.86 23.23
CA LEU A 34 -17.69 -17.56 21.79
C LEU A 34 -16.46 -16.82 21.26
N ALA A 35 -15.97 -15.83 22.03
CA ALA A 35 -14.77 -15.09 21.64
C ALA A 35 -13.55 -16.00 21.50
N ARG A 36 -13.36 -16.94 22.42
CA ARG A 36 -12.29 -17.95 22.40
C ARG A 36 -12.40 -18.85 21.16
N ASP A 37 -13.59 -19.39 20.90
CA ASP A 37 -13.81 -20.31 19.79
C ASP A 37 -13.59 -19.63 18.44
N LEU A 38 -14.10 -18.41 18.25
CA LEU A 38 -13.83 -17.62 17.04
C LEU A 38 -12.37 -17.20 16.93
N ALA A 39 -11.69 -16.96 18.05
CA ALA A 39 -10.26 -16.67 18.08
C ALA A 39 -9.43 -17.90 17.68
N ALA A 40 -9.84 -19.11 18.10
CA ALA A 40 -9.24 -20.36 17.63
C ALA A 40 -9.42 -20.55 16.12
N GLY A 41 -10.63 -20.26 15.61
CA GLY A 41 -10.89 -20.25 14.15
C GLY A 41 -10.07 -19.21 13.40
N LEU A 42 -9.86 -18.03 13.98
CA LEU A 42 -8.97 -17.03 13.39
C LEU A 42 -7.51 -17.50 13.39
N ALA A 43 -7.05 -18.13 14.46
CA ALA A 43 -5.69 -18.66 14.55
C ALA A 43 -5.39 -19.70 13.45
N ASP A 44 -6.38 -20.52 13.08
CA ASP A 44 -6.28 -21.46 11.95
C ASP A 44 -6.07 -20.76 10.59
N LEU A 45 -6.58 -19.55 10.44
CA LEU A 45 -6.44 -18.76 9.19
C LEU A 45 -5.09 -18.07 9.06
N ILE A 46 -4.34 -17.93 10.16
CA ILE A 46 -3.11 -17.14 10.21
C ILE A 46 -1.90 -18.04 9.98
N HIS A 47 -1.46 -18.12 8.74
CA HIS A 47 -0.18 -18.75 8.40
C HIS A 47 0.29 -18.24 7.01
N PRO A 48 1.57 -18.46 6.62
CA PRO A 48 2.14 -17.93 5.36
C PRO A 48 1.36 -18.30 4.10
N HIS A 49 0.71 -19.47 4.10
CA HIS A 49 -0.16 -19.93 2.99
C HIS A 49 -1.65 -19.75 3.29
N GLY A 50 -2.00 -19.10 4.39
CA GLY A 50 -3.37 -18.85 4.80
C GLY A 50 -3.95 -17.56 4.21
N THR A 51 -5.20 -17.30 4.58
CA THR A 51 -5.91 -16.09 4.14
C THR A 51 -5.53 -14.84 4.92
N ALA A 52 -4.82 -14.96 6.06
CA ALA A 52 -4.50 -13.88 6.98
C ALA A 52 -3.02 -13.90 7.39
N ASP A 53 -2.14 -13.36 6.56
CA ASP A 53 -0.71 -13.23 6.84
C ASP A 53 -0.25 -11.76 6.95
N SER A 54 -1.10 -10.88 7.45
CA SER A 54 -0.71 -9.50 7.72
C SER A 54 -1.51 -8.89 8.87
N GLY A 55 -0.85 -8.03 9.67
CA GLY A 55 -1.49 -7.33 10.79
C GLY A 55 -2.72 -6.53 10.36
N GLY A 56 -2.70 -5.91 9.18
CA GLY A 56 -3.85 -5.20 8.64
C GLY A 56 -5.06 -6.10 8.36
N THR A 57 -4.82 -7.32 7.85
CA THR A 57 -5.87 -8.31 7.64
C THR A 57 -6.41 -8.83 8.98
N VAL A 58 -5.52 -9.18 9.91
CA VAL A 58 -5.94 -9.71 11.23
C VAL A 58 -6.74 -8.67 12.02
N VAL A 59 -6.39 -7.39 11.98
CA VAL A 59 -7.21 -6.31 12.59
C VAL A 59 -8.66 -6.32 12.09
N LEU A 60 -8.88 -6.62 10.81
CA LEU A 60 -10.24 -6.68 10.24
C LEU A 60 -11.01 -7.90 10.76
N TYR A 61 -10.34 -9.05 10.86
CA TYR A 61 -10.91 -10.26 11.48
C TYR A 61 -11.24 -10.02 12.96
N VAL A 62 -10.34 -9.42 13.73
CA VAL A 62 -10.57 -9.08 15.14
C VAL A 62 -11.76 -8.13 15.31
N ARG A 63 -11.89 -7.12 14.43
CA ARG A 63 -13.07 -6.23 14.43
C ARG A 63 -14.36 -6.99 14.11
N ALA A 64 -14.33 -7.90 13.13
CA ALA A 64 -15.48 -8.73 12.78
C ALA A 64 -15.85 -9.68 13.93
N LEU A 65 -14.87 -10.31 14.58
CA LEU A 65 -15.04 -11.13 15.76
C LEU A 65 -15.74 -10.34 16.89
N ARG A 66 -15.20 -9.17 17.23
CA ARG A 66 -15.78 -8.29 18.26
C ARG A 66 -17.21 -7.88 17.93
N SER A 67 -17.49 -7.58 16.67
CA SER A 67 -18.84 -7.23 16.20
C SER A 67 -19.80 -8.40 16.37
N MET A 68 -19.40 -9.61 15.95
CA MET A 68 -20.21 -10.83 16.04
C MET A 68 -20.51 -11.19 17.49
N VAL A 69 -19.48 -11.22 18.37
CA VAL A 69 -19.66 -11.57 19.78
C VAL A 69 -20.59 -10.60 20.49
N ARG A 70 -20.44 -9.29 20.25
CA ARG A 70 -21.32 -8.26 20.86
C ARG A 70 -22.75 -8.33 20.33
N ALA A 71 -22.94 -8.54 19.02
CA ALA A 71 -24.27 -8.66 18.44
C ALA A 71 -25.02 -9.88 18.95
N LEU A 72 -24.39 -11.05 18.98
CA LEU A 72 -25.01 -12.26 19.48
C LEU A 72 -25.28 -12.19 20.99
N ALA A 73 -24.36 -11.62 21.79
CA ALA A 73 -24.59 -11.38 23.21
C ALA A 73 -25.77 -10.42 23.45
N ALA A 74 -25.90 -9.36 22.66
CA ALA A 74 -27.04 -8.44 22.72
C ALA A 74 -28.38 -9.13 22.38
N ALA A 75 -28.33 -10.17 21.53
CA ALA A 75 -29.48 -11.04 21.23
C ALA A 75 -29.69 -12.15 22.29
N GLY A 76 -28.99 -12.10 23.42
CA GLY A 76 -29.14 -13.05 24.53
C GLY A 76 -28.35 -14.34 24.38
N PHE A 77 -27.44 -14.46 23.44
CA PHE A 77 -26.60 -15.65 23.27
C PHE A 77 -25.44 -15.66 24.28
N THR A 78 -25.31 -16.76 25.03
CA THR A 78 -24.30 -16.93 26.12
C THR A 78 -23.38 -18.13 25.90
N GLY A 79 -23.60 -18.92 24.83
CA GLY A 79 -22.87 -20.16 24.53
C GLY A 79 -21.52 -19.92 23.84
N GLY A 80 -20.86 -21.02 23.46
CA GLY A 80 -19.71 -21.09 22.57
C GLY A 80 -20.14 -21.26 21.12
N ALA A 81 -19.16 -21.43 20.21
CA ALA A 81 -19.45 -21.64 18.78
C ALA A 81 -20.21 -22.95 18.51
N ALA A 82 -19.99 -23.97 19.32
CA ALA A 82 -20.73 -25.23 19.24
C ALA A 82 -22.24 -25.09 19.55
N ASP A 83 -22.61 -24.09 20.33
CA ASP A 83 -24.02 -23.82 20.72
C ASP A 83 -24.76 -22.94 19.70
N LEU A 84 -24.05 -22.43 18.67
CA LEU A 84 -24.65 -21.59 17.63
C LEU A 84 -25.71 -22.35 16.84
N ARG A 85 -26.80 -21.65 16.54
CA ARG A 85 -27.88 -22.18 15.70
C ARG A 85 -27.87 -21.46 14.34
N ARG A 86 -28.26 -22.21 13.30
CA ARG A 86 -28.38 -21.70 11.93
C ARG A 86 -29.13 -20.36 11.84
N GLY A 87 -30.26 -20.24 12.55
CA GLY A 87 -31.07 -19.02 12.55
C GLY A 87 -30.32 -17.79 13.08
N GLN A 88 -29.60 -17.95 14.21
CA GLN A 88 -28.83 -16.86 14.83
C GLN A 88 -27.74 -16.31 13.90
N LEU A 89 -27.01 -17.22 13.23
CA LEU A 89 -26.00 -16.83 12.23
C LEU A 89 -26.61 -16.19 11.01
N ALA A 90 -27.71 -16.75 10.49
CA ALA A 90 -28.42 -16.20 9.33
C ALA A 90 -28.90 -14.77 9.60
N GLU A 91 -29.55 -14.54 10.75
CA GLU A 91 -29.99 -13.20 11.18
C GLU A 91 -28.83 -12.21 11.30
N PHE A 92 -27.74 -12.63 11.96
CA PHE A 92 -26.54 -11.80 12.10
C PHE A 92 -25.94 -11.43 10.74
N TRP A 93 -25.81 -12.40 9.83
CA TRP A 93 -25.22 -12.16 8.51
C TRP A 93 -26.13 -11.33 7.61
N MET A 94 -27.43 -11.58 7.60
CA MET A 94 -28.40 -10.78 6.82
C MET A 94 -28.46 -9.32 7.29
N ALA A 95 -28.28 -9.08 8.59
CA ALA A 95 -28.26 -7.72 9.15
C ALA A 95 -26.94 -6.97 8.91
N GLY A 96 -25.86 -7.68 8.57
CA GLY A 96 -24.52 -7.13 8.43
C GLY A 96 -24.10 -6.85 6.98
N PRO A 97 -23.01 -6.12 6.76
CA PRO A 97 -22.43 -5.96 5.43
C PRO A 97 -21.72 -7.26 4.98
N MET A 98 -21.66 -7.48 3.66
CA MET A 98 -21.01 -8.65 3.05
C MET A 98 -19.62 -8.96 3.62
N ARG A 99 -18.79 -7.93 3.89
CA ARG A 99 -17.46 -8.13 4.44
C ARG A 99 -17.48 -8.73 5.86
N LEU A 100 -18.44 -8.33 6.69
CA LEU A 100 -18.61 -8.88 8.03
C LEU A 100 -19.00 -10.36 7.94
N GLU A 101 -19.96 -10.66 7.07
CA GLU A 101 -20.35 -12.05 6.77
C GLU A 101 -19.15 -12.89 6.32
N ALA A 102 -18.39 -12.44 5.31
CA ALA A 102 -17.26 -13.19 4.78
C ALA A 102 -16.19 -13.48 5.83
N LEU A 103 -15.80 -12.48 6.64
CA LEU A 103 -14.79 -12.65 7.67
C LEU A 103 -15.25 -13.58 8.81
N THR A 104 -16.50 -13.46 9.22
CA THR A 104 -17.03 -14.32 10.30
C THR A 104 -17.30 -15.75 9.83
N ARG A 105 -17.73 -15.97 8.58
CA ARG A 105 -17.80 -17.29 7.97
C ARG A 105 -16.46 -18.00 8.01
N SER A 106 -15.40 -17.32 7.53
CA SER A 106 -14.06 -17.90 7.54
C SER A 106 -13.59 -18.30 8.94
N MET A 107 -13.93 -17.51 9.99
CA MET A 107 -13.60 -17.87 11.36
C MET A 107 -14.40 -19.07 11.87
N VAL A 108 -15.69 -19.17 11.55
CA VAL A 108 -16.54 -20.32 11.88
C VAL A 108 -16.01 -21.58 11.20
N GLU A 109 -15.67 -21.53 9.93
CA GLU A 109 -15.06 -22.62 9.19
C GLU A 109 -13.67 -22.99 9.76
N GLY A 110 -12.85 -22.01 10.13
CA GLY A 110 -11.56 -22.21 10.75
C GLY A 110 -11.69 -22.93 12.11
N PHE A 111 -12.70 -22.57 12.90
CA PHE A 111 -12.99 -23.28 14.14
C PHE A 111 -13.37 -24.74 13.90
N ALA A 112 -14.18 -25.03 12.89
CA ALA A 112 -14.49 -26.39 12.52
C ALA A 112 -13.26 -27.19 12.08
N ARG A 113 -12.38 -26.60 11.27
CA ARG A 113 -11.13 -27.24 10.83
C ARG A 113 -10.16 -27.51 11.99
N SER A 114 -10.15 -26.65 12.99
CA SER A 114 -9.34 -26.85 14.21
C SER A 114 -9.92 -27.90 15.19
N GLY A 115 -10.95 -28.62 14.79
CA GLY A 115 -11.59 -29.68 15.60
C GLY A 115 -12.75 -29.18 16.46
N GLY A 116 -13.23 -27.95 16.23
CA GLY A 116 -14.41 -27.39 16.92
C GLY A 116 -15.70 -28.11 16.49
N GLY A 117 -16.48 -28.54 17.45
CA GLY A 117 -17.77 -29.21 17.21
C GLY A 117 -18.86 -28.18 16.86
N LEU A 118 -19.15 -28.01 15.58
CA LEU A 118 -20.26 -27.19 15.09
C LEU A 118 -21.45 -28.07 14.67
N GLY A 119 -22.68 -27.59 14.88
CA GLY A 119 -23.87 -28.27 14.36
C GLY A 119 -23.87 -28.30 12.82
N GLU A 120 -24.36 -29.40 12.22
CA GLU A 120 -24.38 -29.62 10.78
C GLU A 120 -25.02 -28.46 10.01
N GLY A 121 -26.18 -27.94 10.48
CA GLY A 121 -26.84 -26.81 9.86
C GLY A 121 -26.07 -25.49 9.92
N VAL A 122 -25.10 -25.34 10.85
CA VAL A 122 -24.17 -24.20 10.92
C VAL A 122 -23.07 -24.37 9.90
N LEU A 123 -22.53 -25.58 9.75
CA LEU A 123 -21.50 -25.91 8.75
C LEU A 123 -22.04 -25.72 7.32
N GLU A 124 -23.23 -26.26 7.03
CA GLU A 124 -23.90 -26.07 5.74
C GLU A 124 -24.11 -24.58 5.42
N LEU A 125 -24.53 -23.81 6.42
CA LEU A 125 -24.75 -22.39 6.27
C LEU A 125 -23.44 -21.66 6.00
N ALA A 126 -22.38 -22.00 6.71
CA ALA A 126 -21.06 -21.38 6.55
C ALA A 126 -20.44 -21.71 5.18
N ALA A 127 -20.59 -22.92 4.68
CA ALA A 127 -20.14 -23.33 3.35
C ALA A 127 -21.08 -22.88 2.21
N GLY A 128 -22.28 -22.42 2.53
CA GLY A 128 -23.31 -22.04 1.57
C GLY A 128 -23.08 -20.68 0.90
N ARG A 129 -24.02 -20.28 0.05
CA ARG A 129 -23.99 -18.96 -0.60
C ARG A 129 -24.07 -17.82 0.42
N HIS A 130 -23.34 -16.74 0.13
CA HIS A 130 -23.44 -15.51 0.92
C HIS A 130 -24.83 -14.90 0.81
N PHE A 131 -25.34 -14.37 1.93
CA PHE A 131 -26.60 -13.59 1.95
C PHE A 131 -26.40 -12.22 1.33
N ASN A 132 -25.21 -11.63 1.56
CA ASN A 132 -24.87 -10.31 1.08
C ASN A 132 -24.05 -10.40 -0.19
N ILE A 133 -24.55 -9.80 -1.26
CA ILE A 133 -23.83 -9.72 -2.53
C ILE A 133 -22.86 -8.56 -2.46
N GLN A 134 -21.62 -8.79 -2.86
CA GLN A 134 -20.66 -7.72 -3.01
C GLN A 134 -21.17 -6.78 -4.11
N ALA A 135 -21.44 -5.53 -3.74
CA ALA A 135 -21.67 -4.52 -4.75
C ALA A 135 -20.45 -4.47 -5.67
N PHE A 136 -20.68 -4.65 -6.96
CA PHE A 136 -19.61 -4.59 -7.97
C PHE A 136 -18.92 -3.21 -7.85
N ARG A 137 -17.72 -3.21 -7.29
CA ARG A 137 -16.92 -1.98 -7.21
C ARG A 137 -16.29 -1.77 -8.58
N ARG A 138 -16.84 -0.86 -9.35
CA ARG A 138 -16.16 -0.37 -10.54
C ARG A 138 -14.78 0.17 -10.13
N ALA A 139 -13.76 -0.17 -10.91
CA ALA A 139 -12.46 0.45 -10.77
C ALA A 139 -12.61 1.97 -10.87
N LEU A 140 -11.86 2.70 -10.06
CA LEU A 140 -11.87 4.16 -10.15
C LEU A 140 -11.34 4.57 -11.54
N PRO A 141 -12.05 5.41 -12.29
CA PRO A 141 -11.58 5.86 -13.58
C PRO A 141 -10.24 6.61 -13.44
N PRO A 142 -9.37 6.61 -14.45
CA PRO A 142 -8.14 7.38 -14.45
C PRO A 142 -8.43 8.87 -14.24
N TYR A 143 -7.46 9.61 -13.70
CA TYR A 143 -7.57 11.07 -13.65
C TYR A 143 -7.61 11.65 -15.08
N PRO A 144 -8.40 12.71 -15.31
CA PRO A 144 -8.25 13.52 -16.51
C PRO A 144 -6.80 13.98 -16.68
N GLU A 145 -6.37 14.15 -17.92
CA GLU A 145 -4.97 14.51 -18.20
C GLU A 145 -4.54 15.82 -17.54
N ALA A 146 -5.41 16.83 -17.56
CA ALA A 146 -5.17 18.11 -16.92
C ALA A 146 -4.99 17.99 -15.40
N ASP A 147 -5.83 17.20 -14.73
CA ASP A 147 -5.71 16.92 -13.28
C ASP A 147 -4.41 16.16 -12.96
N TRP A 148 -4.06 15.18 -13.81
CA TRP A 148 -2.83 14.42 -13.65
C TRP A 148 -1.58 15.28 -13.80
N GLN A 149 -1.54 16.13 -14.82
CA GLN A 149 -0.42 17.05 -15.03
C GLN A 149 -0.30 18.08 -13.89
N ARG A 150 -1.44 18.61 -13.42
CA ARG A 150 -1.48 19.56 -12.29
C ARG A 150 -0.99 18.91 -11.01
N LEU A 151 -1.49 17.73 -10.67
CA LEU A 151 -1.03 16.94 -9.51
C LEU A 151 0.46 16.68 -9.59
N THR A 152 0.94 16.21 -10.74
CA THR A 152 2.36 15.91 -10.97
C THR A 152 3.22 17.18 -10.83
N GLY A 153 2.79 18.29 -11.40
CA GLY A 153 3.49 19.57 -11.36
C GLY A 153 3.61 20.11 -9.94
N ILE A 154 2.52 20.07 -9.16
CA ILE A 154 2.53 20.54 -7.77
C ILE A 154 3.40 19.62 -6.90
N CYS A 155 3.30 18.30 -7.04
CA CYS A 155 4.16 17.37 -6.31
C CYS A 155 5.64 17.60 -6.62
N ARG A 156 5.98 17.81 -7.90
CA ARG A 156 7.36 18.12 -8.32
C ARG A 156 7.83 19.42 -7.70
N LYS A 157 7.05 20.49 -7.79
CA LYS A 157 7.39 21.79 -7.19
C LYS A 157 7.67 21.65 -5.69
N VAL A 158 6.82 20.97 -4.92
CA VAL A 158 7.01 20.79 -3.47
C VAL A 158 8.27 19.97 -3.18
N ALA A 159 8.54 18.92 -3.94
CA ALA A 159 9.74 18.10 -3.78
C ALA A 159 11.02 18.88 -4.10
N ASP A 160 11.04 19.60 -5.22
CA ASP A 160 12.20 20.35 -5.70
C ASP A 160 12.50 21.57 -4.81
N ASP A 161 11.48 22.34 -4.43
CA ASP A 161 11.64 23.49 -3.52
C ASP A 161 12.21 23.04 -2.17
N SER A 162 11.66 21.95 -1.60
CA SER A 162 12.13 21.42 -0.31
C SER A 162 13.56 20.87 -0.41
N TYR A 163 13.90 20.20 -1.51
CA TYR A 163 15.26 19.71 -1.73
C TYR A 163 16.26 20.83 -1.97
N ALA A 164 15.88 21.88 -2.70
CA ALA A 164 16.71 23.05 -2.88
C ALA A 164 17.02 23.77 -1.53
N ALA A 165 15.98 23.93 -0.69
CA ALA A 165 16.14 24.46 0.66
C ALA A 165 17.10 23.60 1.50
N HIS A 166 16.95 22.26 1.46
CA HIS A 166 17.83 21.33 2.17
C HIS A 166 19.30 21.46 1.71
N ARG A 167 19.53 21.52 0.40
CA ARG A 167 20.88 21.73 -0.13
C ARG A 167 21.49 23.03 0.35
N GLN A 168 20.71 24.13 0.38
CA GLN A 168 21.17 25.41 0.89
C GLN A 168 21.52 25.33 2.37
N VAL A 169 20.71 24.64 3.19
CA VAL A 169 21.01 24.36 4.60
C VAL A 169 22.38 23.69 4.79
N LEU A 170 22.68 22.67 3.97
CA LEU A 170 23.97 21.96 4.06
C LEU A 170 25.15 22.86 3.66
N ILE A 171 24.98 23.71 2.66
CA ILE A 171 25.98 24.70 2.24
C ILE A 171 26.20 25.71 3.38
N ASP A 172 25.14 26.32 3.90
CA ASP A 172 25.21 27.28 4.97
C ASP A 172 25.87 26.70 6.23
N ALA A 173 25.48 25.46 6.59
CA ALA A 173 26.05 24.80 7.77
C ALA A 173 27.53 24.51 7.65
N SER A 174 28.09 24.35 6.45
CA SER A 174 29.50 24.03 6.24
C SER A 174 30.45 25.18 6.65
N GLY A 175 30.04 26.45 6.45
CA GLY A 175 30.79 27.64 6.77
C GLY A 175 30.38 28.35 8.07
N ALA A 176 29.41 27.80 8.80
CA ALA A 176 28.83 28.45 9.96
C ALA A 176 29.39 27.94 11.30
N GLN A 177 28.94 28.55 12.39
CA GLN A 177 29.39 28.25 13.74
C GLN A 177 28.23 28.21 14.73
N ARG A 178 28.52 27.85 16.00
CA ARG A 178 27.51 27.75 17.05
C ARG A 178 26.71 29.04 17.21
N PRO A 179 25.37 29.00 17.24
CA PRO A 179 24.53 30.14 17.57
C PRO A 179 24.86 30.72 18.95
N GLY A 180 24.77 32.04 19.08
CA GLY A 180 25.05 32.73 20.34
C GLY A 180 24.68 34.21 20.26
N PRO A 181 25.04 35.04 21.28
CA PRO A 181 24.86 36.48 21.24
C PRO A 181 25.53 37.08 20.01
N GLY A 182 24.80 37.90 19.23
CA GLY A 182 25.28 38.47 17.97
C GLY A 182 25.47 37.50 16.80
N ARG A 183 25.20 36.21 16.98
CA ARG A 183 25.38 35.18 15.99
C ARG A 183 24.10 34.33 15.75
N TRP A 184 22.94 34.94 15.96
CA TRP A 184 21.65 34.32 15.70
C TRP A 184 21.23 34.53 14.24
N GLN A 185 21.84 33.75 13.34
CA GLN A 185 21.60 33.81 11.89
C GLN A 185 21.19 32.45 11.37
N PRO A 186 20.43 32.37 10.28
CA PRO A 186 19.97 31.09 9.72
C PRO A 186 21.11 30.06 9.55
N ALA A 187 22.24 30.45 8.98
CA ALA A 187 23.37 29.57 8.77
C ALA A 187 23.87 28.90 10.08
N ASN A 188 23.91 29.66 11.19
CA ASN A 188 24.33 29.13 12.48
C ASN A 188 23.28 28.21 13.11
N LEU A 189 21.99 28.48 12.87
CA LEU A 189 20.91 27.54 13.25
C LEU A 189 21.04 26.22 12.45
N HIS A 190 21.30 26.32 11.14
CA HIS A 190 21.55 25.16 10.27
C HIS A 190 22.76 24.37 10.75
N TRP A 191 23.85 25.03 11.11
CA TRP A 191 25.06 24.40 11.66
C TRP A 191 24.77 23.56 12.91
N LEU A 192 23.94 24.08 13.81
CA LEU A 192 23.61 23.39 15.06
C LEU A 192 22.63 22.22 14.77
N LEU A 193 21.61 22.46 13.97
CA LEU A 193 20.63 21.42 13.60
C LEU A 193 21.27 20.26 12.84
N ALA A 194 22.23 20.53 11.96
CA ALA A 194 22.97 19.48 11.26
C ALA A 194 23.76 18.55 12.21
N ARG A 195 24.03 19.02 13.44
CA ARG A 195 24.76 18.26 14.47
C ARG A 195 23.88 17.63 15.54
N LEU A 196 22.79 18.31 15.90
CA LEU A 196 21.85 17.81 16.89
C LEU A 196 20.79 16.88 16.33
N GLY A 197 20.50 17.02 15.04
CA GLY A 197 19.37 16.35 14.42
C GLY A 197 18.04 17.08 14.61
N PRO A 198 16.93 16.38 14.39
CA PRO A 198 15.58 16.92 14.50
C PRO A 198 15.16 17.03 15.97
N VAL A 199 15.55 18.13 16.60
CA VAL A 199 15.26 18.45 18.00
C VAL A 199 14.06 19.38 18.14
N SER A 200 13.38 19.31 19.28
CA SER A 200 12.35 20.27 19.67
C SER A 200 12.98 21.66 20.01
N ILE A 201 12.14 22.70 20.07
CA ILE A 201 12.59 24.04 20.48
C ILE A 201 13.16 24.00 21.89
N SER A 202 12.63 23.17 22.78
CA SER A 202 13.11 23.01 24.16
C SER A 202 14.50 22.37 24.20
N GLU A 203 14.70 21.27 23.49
CA GLU A 203 16.00 20.58 23.38
C GLU A 203 17.05 21.51 22.76
N PHE A 204 16.67 22.27 21.72
CA PHE A 204 17.53 23.26 21.09
C PHE A 204 17.94 24.37 22.07
N GLY A 205 16.96 24.92 22.81
CA GLY A 205 17.20 25.94 23.84
C GLY A 205 18.09 25.42 24.98
N THR A 206 17.83 24.22 25.49
CA THR A 206 18.63 23.54 26.51
C THR A 206 20.07 23.39 26.06
N HIS A 207 20.30 22.97 24.80
CA HIS A 207 21.67 22.84 24.26
C HIS A 207 22.43 24.18 24.19
N LEU A 208 21.72 25.27 24.02
CA LEU A 208 22.30 26.62 24.00
C LEU A 208 22.34 27.29 25.37
N GLY A 209 21.74 26.71 26.41
CA GLY A 209 21.60 27.32 27.74
C GLY A 209 20.61 28.47 27.78
N ILE A 210 19.59 28.48 26.93
CA ILE A 210 18.57 29.55 26.85
C ILE A 210 17.16 28.92 26.90
N SER A 211 16.19 29.71 27.34
CA SER A 211 14.80 29.24 27.40
C SER A 211 14.13 29.18 26.03
N ASP A 212 13.09 28.36 25.93
CA ASP A 212 12.20 28.27 24.77
C ASP A 212 11.66 29.63 24.32
N ALA A 213 11.32 30.49 25.30
CA ALA A 213 10.82 31.83 25.04
C ALA A 213 11.86 32.68 24.29
N VAL A 214 13.11 32.56 24.65
CA VAL A 214 14.22 33.25 23.96
C VAL A 214 14.41 32.70 22.54
N VAL A 215 14.35 31.39 22.36
CA VAL A 215 14.43 30.79 20.99
C VAL A 215 13.29 31.29 20.12
N ARG A 216 12.05 31.29 20.64
CA ARG A 216 10.88 31.80 19.91
C ARG A 216 10.97 33.28 19.60
N SER A 217 11.41 34.12 20.56
CA SER A 217 11.52 35.57 20.35
C SER A 217 12.56 35.94 19.29
N ARG A 218 13.64 35.16 19.17
CA ARG A 218 14.65 35.33 18.13
C ARG A 218 14.21 34.86 16.75
N GLY A 219 13.25 33.96 16.67
CA GLY A 219 12.70 33.41 15.41
C GLY A 219 13.66 32.52 14.64
N GLY A 220 13.24 32.13 13.43
CA GLY A 220 14.06 31.39 12.47
C GLY A 220 14.25 29.88 12.75
N PHE A 221 14.01 29.42 13.99
CA PHE A 221 14.21 28.02 14.36
C PHE A 221 13.30 27.05 13.53
N HIS A 222 12.02 27.41 13.40
CA HIS A 222 11.07 26.58 12.65
C HIS A 222 11.49 26.45 11.20
N ASP A 223 11.81 27.55 10.54
CA ASP A 223 12.23 27.55 9.13
C ASP A 223 13.53 26.77 8.93
N ALA A 224 14.48 26.91 9.88
CA ALA A 224 15.70 26.14 9.84
C ALA A 224 15.47 24.63 9.96
N VAL A 225 14.56 24.18 10.85
CA VAL A 225 14.17 22.76 10.97
C VAL A 225 13.48 22.27 9.71
N MET A 226 12.55 23.06 9.15
CA MET A 226 11.81 22.73 7.93
C MET A 226 12.72 22.66 6.69
N GLY A 227 13.76 23.48 6.65
CA GLY A 227 14.76 23.40 5.59
C GLY A 227 15.75 22.25 5.78
N ALA A 228 16.11 21.92 7.03
CA ALA A 228 17.10 20.88 7.30
C ALA A 228 16.61 19.45 7.08
N PHE A 229 15.34 19.19 7.37
CA PHE A 229 14.79 17.83 7.38
C PHE A 229 13.52 17.72 6.55
N PRO A 230 13.35 16.64 5.74
CA PRO A 230 12.11 16.43 5.02
C PRO A 230 10.96 16.17 6.00
N HIS A 231 9.85 16.85 5.81
CA HIS A 231 8.66 16.75 6.64
C HIS A 231 7.48 16.12 5.89
N LEU A 232 6.34 15.97 6.57
CA LEU A 232 5.18 15.23 6.05
C LEU A 232 4.73 15.70 4.66
N ASP A 233 4.70 17.01 4.40
CA ASP A 233 4.27 17.51 3.10
C ASP A 233 5.23 17.13 1.98
N THR A 234 6.51 17.22 2.24
CA THR A 234 7.59 16.77 1.35
C THR A 234 7.50 15.25 1.12
N LEU A 235 7.32 14.49 2.20
CA LEU A 235 7.17 13.03 2.13
C LEU A 235 5.95 12.62 1.28
N ILE A 236 4.81 13.32 1.43
CA ILE A 236 3.62 13.07 0.60
C ILE A 236 3.94 13.32 -0.87
N ALA A 237 4.57 14.46 -1.20
CA ALA A 237 4.92 14.81 -2.58
C ALA A 237 5.82 13.75 -3.23
N TYR A 238 6.90 13.32 -2.56
CA TYR A 238 7.79 12.27 -3.06
C TYR A 238 7.09 10.94 -3.26
N ARG A 239 6.24 10.51 -2.33
CA ARG A 239 5.50 9.24 -2.44
C ARG A 239 4.47 9.26 -3.57
N LEU A 240 3.78 10.39 -3.76
CA LEU A 240 2.85 10.57 -4.87
C LEU A 240 3.60 10.54 -6.21
N LEU A 241 4.71 11.29 -6.33
CA LEU A 241 5.55 11.28 -7.53
C LEU A 241 6.12 9.89 -7.82
N PHE A 242 6.55 9.18 -6.78
CA PHE A 242 7.05 7.83 -6.96
C PHE A 242 5.98 6.89 -7.53
N GLY A 243 4.76 6.96 -7.00
CA GLY A 243 3.62 6.23 -7.56
C GLY A 243 3.25 6.65 -8.99
N ILE A 244 3.31 7.96 -9.28
CA ILE A 244 3.07 8.55 -10.60
C ILE A 244 4.10 8.04 -11.63
N TYR A 245 5.38 7.97 -11.26
CA TYR A 245 6.44 7.59 -12.20
C TYR A 245 6.62 6.08 -12.32
N SER A 246 6.42 5.31 -11.25
CA SER A 246 6.68 3.87 -11.24
C SER A 246 5.45 3.01 -11.54
N GLY A 247 4.23 3.53 -11.29
CA GLY A 247 3.01 2.74 -11.37
C GLY A 247 2.90 1.62 -10.33
N ILE A 248 3.81 1.55 -9.36
CA ILE A 248 3.81 0.54 -8.31
C ILE A 248 2.52 0.56 -7.49
N VAL A 249 2.10 -0.60 -7.00
CA VAL A 249 0.91 -0.69 -6.14
C VAL A 249 1.08 0.15 -4.87
N PRO A 250 0.04 0.87 -4.43
CA PRO A 250 0.13 1.79 -3.30
C PRO A 250 0.63 1.15 -2.00
N ASP A 251 0.25 -0.11 -1.76
CA ASP A 251 0.68 -0.86 -0.58
C ASP A 251 2.17 -1.21 -0.65
N GLY A 252 2.70 -1.48 -1.84
CA GLY A 252 4.12 -1.70 -2.08
C GLY A 252 4.99 -0.46 -1.81
N ILE A 253 4.44 0.76 -1.99
CA ILE A 253 5.20 2.00 -1.71
C ILE A 253 5.44 2.19 -0.22
N ALA A 254 4.48 1.83 0.62
CA ALA A 254 4.50 2.18 2.04
C ALA A 254 5.64 1.51 2.81
N ASP A 255 5.92 0.26 2.48
CA ASP A 255 6.83 -0.62 3.22
C ASP A 255 8.21 -0.77 2.55
N LEU A 256 8.54 0.08 1.57
CA LEU A 256 9.85 0.05 0.93
C LEU A 256 10.99 0.32 1.92
N VAL A 257 12.05 -0.44 1.76
CA VAL A 257 13.30 -0.31 2.52
C VAL A 257 14.47 0.02 1.59
N THR A 258 15.49 0.67 2.12
CA THR A 258 16.68 1.03 1.35
C THR A 258 17.46 -0.19 0.86
N GLY A 259 17.45 -1.28 1.64
CA GLY A 259 18.06 -2.56 1.25
C GLY A 259 17.34 -3.29 0.10
N GLY A 260 16.10 -2.89 -0.24
CA GLY A 260 15.38 -3.41 -1.40
C GLY A 260 15.69 -2.69 -2.72
N ILE A 261 16.64 -1.73 -2.70
CA ILE A 261 17.06 -0.96 -3.87
C ILE A 261 18.36 -1.57 -4.39
N ASP A 262 18.30 -2.27 -5.51
CA ASP A 262 19.46 -2.83 -6.16
C ASP A 262 19.85 -1.95 -7.37
N TRP A 263 21.06 -1.41 -7.32
CA TRP A 263 21.61 -0.54 -8.36
C TRP A 263 22.28 -1.37 -9.45
N ALA A 264 21.59 -1.59 -10.54
CA ALA A 264 22.09 -2.33 -11.70
C ALA A 264 22.72 -1.37 -12.73
N GLY A 265 23.86 -0.76 -12.39
CA GLY A 265 24.56 0.24 -13.19
C GLY A 265 24.12 1.68 -12.94
N ASP A 266 24.61 2.64 -13.74
CA ASP A 266 24.50 4.08 -13.47
C ASP A 266 23.09 4.68 -13.59
N SER A 267 22.09 3.95 -14.10
CA SER A 267 20.76 4.50 -14.37
C SER A 267 19.60 3.51 -14.24
N THR A 268 19.86 2.30 -13.77
CA THR A 268 18.88 1.24 -13.64
C THR A 268 18.77 0.79 -12.19
N ILE A 269 17.60 0.83 -11.64
CA ILE A 269 17.29 0.30 -10.32
C ILE A 269 16.31 -0.86 -10.48
N LEU A 270 16.68 -2.01 -9.92
CA LEU A 270 15.78 -3.09 -9.63
C LEU A 270 15.26 -2.92 -8.21
N LEU A 271 13.98 -2.63 -8.08
CA LEU A 271 13.33 -2.45 -6.79
C LEU A 271 12.67 -3.75 -6.38
N SER A 272 13.16 -4.37 -5.30
CA SER A 272 12.52 -5.51 -4.66
C SER A 272 11.51 -5.04 -3.59
N TYR A 273 10.29 -5.51 -3.66
CA TYR A 273 9.26 -5.19 -2.68
C TYR A 273 8.30 -6.36 -2.47
N VAL A 274 7.73 -6.43 -1.29
CA VAL A 274 6.71 -7.44 -0.95
C VAL A 274 5.32 -6.85 -1.21
N LYS A 275 4.59 -7.45 -2.12
CA LYS A 275 3.20 -7.09 -2.40
C LYS A 275 2.30 -7.86 -1.45
N GLY A 276 1.89 -7.20 -0.36
CA GLY A 276 0.84 -7.61 0.58
C GLY A 276 0.74 -9.08 0.98
N ARG A 277 0.62 -10.00 0.03
CA ARG A 277 0.40 -11.45 0.27
C ARG A 277 1.10 -12.36 -0.74
N THR A 278 1.83 -11.81 -1.67
CA THR A 278 2.52 -12.56 -2.74
C THR A 278 4.02 -12.52 -2.51
N ALA A 279 4.72 -13.34 -3.27
CA ALA A 279 6.17 -13.40 -3.29
C ALA A 279 6.79 -12.02 -3.53
N GLU A 280 8.05 -11.90 -3.18
CA GLU A 280 8.88 -10.75 -3.49
C GLU A 280 8.80 -10.45 -4.98
N GLU A 281 8.41 -9.22 -5.32
CA GLU A 281 8.32 -8.75 -6.70
C GLU A 281 9.50 -7.81 -6.96
N SER A 282 10.09 -7.90 -8.15
CA SER A 282 11.10 -6.96 -8.59
C SER A 282 10.57 -6.11 -9.74
N LEU A 283 10.82 -4.81 -9.66
CA LEU A 283 10.38 -3.84 -10.65
C LEU A 283 11.59 -3.05 -11.17
N ASN A 284 11.77 -3.06 -12.49
CA ASN A 284 12.72 -2.16 -13.13
C ASN A 284 12.12 -0.75 -13.20
N LEU A 285 12.74 0.20 -12.50
CA LEU A 285 12.22 1.55 -12.39
C LEU A 285 12.52 2.39 -13.65
N PRO A 286 11.55 3.17 -14.14
CA PRO A 286 11.79 4.12 -15.21
C PRO A 286 12.69 5.27 -14.71
N ARG A 287 13.48 5.86 -15.61
CA ARG A 287 14.44 6.93 -15.29
C ARG A 287 13.90 8.07 -14.42
N PRO A 288 12.66 8.58 -14.59
CA PRO A 288 12.14 9.61 -13.69
C PRO A 288 11.99 9.13 -12.24
N ALA A 289 11.61 7.85 -12.02
CA ALA A 289 11.51 7.27 -10.68
C ALA A 289 12.90 7.04 -10.05
N VAL A 290 13.89 6.64 -10.85
CA VAL A 290 15.30 6.52 -10.41
C VAL A 290 15.82 7.85 -9.90
N ARG A 291 15.73 8.93 -10.70
CA ARG A 291 16.19 10.28 -10.30
C ARG A 291 15.46 10.79 -9.06
N LEU A 292 14.17 10.50 -8.95
CA LEU A 292 13.38 10.87 -7.77
C LEU A 292 13.88 10.14 -6.51
N LEU A 293 14.25 8.86 -6.62
CA LEU A 293 14.82 8.09 -5.51
C LEU A 293 16.20 8.62 -5.10
N GLU A 294 17.07 8.91 -6.06
CA GLU A 294 18.38 9.53 -5.80
C GLU A 294 18.22 10.84 -5.03
N GLN A 295 17.33 11.72 -5.52
CA GLN A 295 17.02 12.99 -4.87
C GLN A 295 16.46 12.77 -3.46
N TRP A 296 15.55 11.80 -3.27
CA TRP A 296 14.99 11.48 -1.96
C TRP A 296 16.03 10.93 -0.98
N LEU A 297 16.89 10.02 -1.42
CA LEU A 297 17.96 9.48 -0.59
C LEU A 297 18.93 10.58 -0.14
N ALA A 298 19.33 11.46 -1.05
CA ALA A 298 20.16 12.61 -0.73
C ALA A 298 19.44 13.58 0.24
N HIS A 299 18.16 13.87 0.00
CA HIS A 299 17.36 14.76 0.84
C HIS A 299 17.15 14.21 2.26
N SER A 300 16.97 12.92 2.41
CA SER A 300 16.74 12.28 3.70
C SER A 300 18.02 11.84 4.42
N ALA A 301 19.19 11.98 3.79
CA ALA A 301 20.47 11.47 4.29
C ALA A 301 20.80 12.01 5.69
N LEU A 302 20.70 13.33 5.89
CA LEU A 302 20.96 13.97 7.18
C LEU A 302 20.00 13.44 8.26
N LEU A 303 18.69 13.35 7.97
CA LEU A 303 17.71 12.82 8.92
C LEU A 303 18.05 11.39 9.35
N ARG A 304 18.46 10.55 8.38
CA ARG A 304 18.80 9.13 8.62
C ARG A 304 19.93 8.95 9.62
N THR A 305 20.88 9.88 9.71
CA THR A 305 22.00 9.78 10.65
C THR A 305 21.55 9.80 12.11
N PHE A 306 20.38 10.39 12.40
CA PHE A 306 19.81 10.53 13.75
C PHE A 306 18.73 9.51 14.08
N VAL A 307 18.41 8.62 13.15
CA VAL A 307 17.34 7.62 13.33
C VAL A 307 17.95 6.29 13.79
N PRO A 308 17.33 5.61 14.78
CA PRO A 308 17.77 4.28 15.21
C PRO A 308 17.80 3.25 14.06
N PRO A 309 18.74 2.28 14.07
CA PRO A 309 18.98 1.36 12.96
C PRO A 309 17.73 0.71 12.34
N PRO A 310 16.77 0.13 13.10
CA PRO A 310 15.61 -0.52 12.47
C PRO A 310 14.72 0.43 11.67
N GLN A 311 14.78 1.74 12.00
CA GLN A 311 13.97 2.76 11.33
C GLN A 311 14.74 3.42 10.19
N ARG A 312 16.08 3.40 10.26
CA ARG A 312 16.98 3.99 9.26
C ARG A 312 16.81 3.34 7.89
N ASP A 313 16.50 2.05 7.87
CA ASP A 313 16.35 1.27 6.65
C ASP A 313 15.02 1.50 5.93
N MET A 314 14.04 2.13 6.58
CA MET A 314 12.80 2.52 5.91
C MET A 314 13.08 3.56 4.83
N LEU A 315 12.58 3.33 3.61
CA LEU A 315 12.80 4.28 2.52
C LEU A 315 12.17 5.64 2.82
N TRP A 316 10.94 5.65 3.30
CA TRP A 316 10.15 6.86 3.49
C TRP A 316 10.21 7.33 4.94
N LEU A 317 11.08 8.28 5.21
CA LEU A 317 11.24 8.92 6.51
C LEU A 317 11.04 10.43 6.42
N GLY A 318 10.19 10.98 7.27
CA GLY A 318 9.98 12.43 7.36
C GLY A 318 9.60 12.85 8.78
N MET A 319 9.64 14.14 9.02
CA MET A 319 9.24 14.76 10.28
C MET A 319 7.77 15.12 10.30
N SER A 320 7.12 15.07 11.47
CA SER A 320 5.79 15.65 11.62
C SER A 320 5.86 17.18 11.59
N GLN A 321 4.82 17.83 11.05
CA GLN A 321 4.76 19.31 10.99
C GLN A 321 4.66 20.00 12.35
N ALA A 322 4.38 19.28 13.42
CA ALA A 322 4.01 19.88 14.71
C ALA A 322 5.19 20.25 15.62
N GLY A 323 6.39 20.50 15.08
CA GLY A 323 7.56 20.92 15.88
C GLY A 323 8.02 19.90 16.93
N LYS A 324 7.44 18.73 16.95
CA LYS A 324 7.83 17.58 17.76
C LYS A 324 8.71 16.70 16.87
N SER A 325 9.85 16.28 17.36
CA SER A 325 10.81 15.37 16.71
C SER A 325 10.23 13.98 16.42
N ARG A 326 9.01 13.94 15.89
CA ARG A 326 8.27 12.70 15.66
C ARG A 326 8.41 12.25 14.21
N LEU A 327 9.05 11.13 14.02
CA LEU A 327 9.16 10.49 12.72
C LEU A 327 7.78 10.03 12.22
N VAL A 328 7.50 10.38 10.97
CA VAL A 328 6.31 9.92 10.25
C VAL A 328 6.70 8.80 9.31
N ARG A 329 6.09 7.63 9.48
CA ARG A 329 6.30 6.45 8.65
C ARG A 329 5.11 6.16 7.74
N GLN A 330 3.92 6.39 8.26
CA GLN A 330 2.68 6.15 7.53
C GLN A 330 2.02 7.47 7.17
N VAL A 331 1.53 7.53 5.94
CA VAL A 331 0.78 8.68 5.43
C VAL A 331 -0.70 8.28 5.39
N ASP A 332 -1.48 8.88 6.27
CA ASP A 332 -2.93 8.72 6.33
C ASP A 332 -3.57 9.33 5.06
N PRO A 333 -4.59 8.69 4.45
CA PRO A 333 -5.38 9.26 3.37
C PRO A 333 -5.94 10.65 3.69
N VAL A 334 -6.33 10.91 4.93
CA VAL A 334 -6.79 12.24 5.38
C VAL A 334 -5.66 13.27 5.31
N ALA A 335 -4.42 12.88 5.65
CA ALA A 335 -3.25 13.76 5.53
C ALA A 335 -2.96 14.11 4.06
N VAL A 336 -3.11 13.16 3.14
CA VAL A 336 -2.97 13.40 1.70
C VAL A 336 -4.03 14.40 1.20
N GLN A 337 -5.28 14.25 1.65
CA GLN A 337 -6.35 15.16 1.26
C GLN A 337 -6.14 16.59 1.81
N ARG A 338 -5.68 16.71 3.07
CA ARG A 338 -5.32 18.00 3.67
C ARG A 338 -4.14 18.65 2.93
N TRP A 339 -3.18 17.84 2.51
CA TRP A 339 -2.06 18.27 1.68
C TRP A 339 -2.54 18.84 0.34
N ALA A 340 -3.47 18.15 -0.35
CA ALA A 340 -4.05 18.63 -1.61
C ALA A 340 -4.72 20.00 -1.45
N VAL A 341 -5.50 20.18 -0.38
CA VAL A 341 -6.13 21.48 -0.07
C VAL A 341 -5.08 22.56 0.18
N ARG A 342 -4.07 22.27 1.00
CA ARG A 342 -3.03 23.23 1.39
C ARG A 342 -2.19 23.70 0.19
N HIS A 343 -1.90 22.79 -0.73
CA HIS A 343 -1.10 23.11 -1.92
C HIS A 343 -1.95 23.51 -3.13
N GLY A 344 -3.25 23.74 -2.95
CA GLY A 344 -4.13 24.21 -4.02
C GLY A 344 -4.25 23.22 -5.18
N VAL A 345 -4.21 21.91 -4.94
CA VAL A 345 -4.42 20.90 -5.98
C VAL A 345 -5.90 20.84 -6.28
N LEU A 346 -6.33 21.55 -7.33
CA LEU A 346 -7.72 21.61 -7.75
C LEU A 346 -7.99 20.66 -8.91
N GLY A 347 -9.17 20.05 -8.95
CA GLY A 347 -9.70 19.32 -10.08
C GLY A 347 -10.24 20.24 -11.16
N GLU A 348 -10.67 19.67 -12.29
CA GLU A 348 -11.35 20.41 -13.38
C GLU A 348 -12.64 21.10 -12.91
N ASP A 349 -13.27 20.58 -11.87
CA ASP A 349 -14.46 21.14 -11.21
C ASP A 349 -14.14 22.32 -10.28
N GLY A 350 -12.89 22.74 -10.17
CA GLY A 350 -12.42 23.80 -9.28
C GLY A 350 -12.43 23.43 -7.79
N GLN A 351 -12.80 22.18 -7.45
CA GLN A 351 -12.76 21.69 -6.07
C GLN A 351 -11.40 21.04 -5.76
N PRO A 352 -11.03 20.91 -4.47
CA PRO A 352 -9.83 20.19 -4.10
C PRO A 352 -9.84 18.77 -4.65
N LEU A 353 -8.81 18.40 -5.41
CA LEU A 353 -8.70 17.12 -6.07
C LEU A 353 -8.71 15.99 -5.04
N LYS A 354 -9.63 15.04 -5.20
CA LYS A 354 -9.67 13.83 -4.36
C LYS A 354 -8.56 12.88 -4.80
N ILE A 355 -7.45 12.87 -4.03
CA ILE A 355 -6.30 12.02 -4.30
C ILE A 355 -6.57 10.62 -3.74
N HIS A 356 -6.72 9.66 -4.65
CA HIS A 356 -6.91 8.26 -4.32
C HIS A 356 -5.73 7.43 -4.85
N ARG A 357 -5.00 6.78 -3.95
CA ARG A 357 -3.76 6.06 -4.29
C ARG A 357 -3.94 4.99 -5.37
N ALA A 358 -5.00 4.21 -5.31
CA ALA A 358 -5.29 3.21 -6.34
C ALA A 358 -5.55 3.87 -7.71
N ARG A 359 -6.19 5.05 -7.75
CA ARG A 359 -6.44 5.81 -8.97
C ARG A 359 -5.15 6.31 -9.63
N ILE A 360 -4.09 6.57 -8.84
CA ILE A 360 -2.76 6.92 -9.38
C ILE A 360 -2.24 5.79 -10.26
N ARG A 361 -2.30 4.53 -9.77
CA ARG A 361 -1.88 3.37 -10.57
C ARG A 361 -2.74 3.20 -11.82
N THR A 362 -4.07 3.27 -11.69
CA THR A 362 -4.98 3.20 -12.85
C THR A 362 -4.64 4.25 -13.90
N THR A 363 -4.35 5.49 -13.46
CA THR A 363 -3.97 6.59 -14.37
C THR A 363 -2.60 6.35 -15.00
N HIS A 364 -1.62 5.90 -14.23
CA HIS A 364 -0.29 5.56 -14.76
C HIS A 364 -0.40 4.52 -15.88
N GLN A 365 -1.15 3.44 -15.68
CA GLN A 365 -1.37 2.42 -16.70
C GLN A 365 -2.07 3.02 -17.93
N ALA A 366 -3.18 3.75 -17.75
CA ALA A 366 -3.91 4.39 -18.84
C ALA A 366 -3.07 5.39 -19.64
N MET A 367 -2.11 6.09 -19.00
CA MET A 367 -1.22 7.05 -19.68
C MET A 367 -0.04 6.37 -20.38
N ARG A 368 0.47 5.26 -19.82
CA ARG A 368 1.55 4.49 -20.42
C ARG A 368 1.16 3.94 -21.77
N ASP A 369 -0.08 3.53 -21.92
CA ASP A 369 -0.58 2.84 -23.12
C ASP A 369 -0.88 3.79 -24.30
N LYS A 370 -0.85 5.11 -24.08
CA LYS A 370 -1.19 6.10 -25.14
C LYS A 370 -0.17 6.27 -26.28
N GLY A 371 1.03 5.74 -26.14
CA GLY A 371 2.14 6.17 -27.02
C GLY A 371 2.76 5.12 -27.95
N ALA A 372 2.56 3.84 -27.77
CA ALA A 372 3.36 2.83 -28.47
C ALA A 372 2.70 1.44 -28.57
N TRP A 373 1.48 1.36 -29.07
CA TRP A 373 0.86 0.06 -29.36
C TRP A 373 1.37 -0.52 -30.68
N SER A 374 2.64 -0.89 -30.72
CA SER A 374 3.26 -1.55 -31.87
C SER A 374 3.61 -3.02 -31.62
N GLY A 375 3.14 -3.61 -30.50
CA GLY A 375 3.43 -4.99 -30.13
C GLY A 375 2.16 -5.80 -29.87
N SER A 376 2.31 -7.11 -29.59
CA SER A 376 1.19 -7.94 -29.17
C SER A 376 0.65 -7.46 -27.81
N ALA A 377 -0.68 -7.53 -27.59
CA ALA A 377 -1.32 -7.20 -26.32
C ALA A 377 -0.67 -7.93 -25.13
N ARG A 378 -0.13 -9.12 -25.36
CA ARG A 378 0.57 -9.95 -24.36
C ARG A 378 1.89 -9.33 -23.87
N ALA A 379 2.59 -8.55 -24.73
CA ALA A 379 3.83 -7.85 -24.36
C ALA A 379 3.57 -6.59 -23.50
N MET A 380 2.30 -6.17 -23.42
CA MET A 380 1.86 -4.97 -22.71
C MET A 380 1.21 -5.25 -21.36
N ILE A 381 0.88 -6.52 -21.07
CA ILE A 381 0.37 -6.93 -19.75
C ILE A 381 1.50 -6.72 -18.74
N ASP A 382 1.19 -5.99 -17.66
CA ASP A 382 2.10 -5.88 -16.52
C ASP A 382 2.42 -7.32 -16.03
N PRO A 383 3.71 -7.72 -15.97
CA PRO A 383 4.08 -9.09 -15.57
C PRO A 383 3.51 -9.50 -14.21
N ASN A 384 3.03 -8.55 -13.42
CA ASN A 384 2.44 -8.74 -12.10
C ASN A 384 0.90 -8.84 -12.12
N HIS A 385 0.27 -8.90 -13.29
CA HIS A 385 -1.18 -9.07 -13.42
C HIS A 385 -1.54 -10.29 -14.26
N THR A 386 -2.66 -10.94 -13.89
CA THR A 386 -3.29 -11.85 -14.81
C THR A 386 -4.04 -11.06 -15.88
N PRO A 387 -4.22 -11.58 -17.12
CA PRO A 387 -4.98 -10.93 -18.17
C PRO A 387 -6.39 -10.49 -17.73
N ALA A 388 -7.05 -11.28 -16.89
CA ALA A 388 -8.37 -10.96 -16.34
C ALA A 388 -8.32 -9.71 -15.42
N VAL A 389 -7.32 -9.61 -14.53
CA VAL A 389 -7.15 -8.45 -13.65
C VAL A 389 -6.79 -7.21 -14.45
N GLU A 390 -5.96 -7.34 -15.47
CA GLU A 390 -5.61 -6.24 -16.38
C GLU A 390 -6.86 -5.77 -17.14
N GLY A 391 -7.64 -6.69 -17.71
CA GLY A 391 -8.88 -6.39 -18.41
C GLY A 391 -9.92 -5.72 -17.52
N ASP A 392 -10.22 -6.31 -16.36
CA ASP A 392 -11.32 -5.87 -15.49
C ASP A 392 -11.04 -4.53 -14.79
N HIS A 393 -9.79 -4.24 -14.45
CA HIS A 393 -9.45 -3.10 -13.61
C HIS A 393 -8.76 -1.94 -14.35
N TYR A 394 -8.06 -2.21 -15.43
CA TYR A 394 -7.24 -1.20 -16.10
C TYR A 394 -7.64 -0.90 -17.53
N LEU A 395 -8.24 -1.86 -18.25
CA LEU A 395 -8.62 -1.71 -19.65
C LEU A 395 -10.11 -1.39 -19.88
N THR A 396 -10.93 -1.36 -18.82
CA THR A 396 -12.37 -1.02 -18.93
C THR A 396 -12.65 0.47 -19.21
N ALA A 397 -11.64 1.32 -19.25
CA ALA A 397 -11.78 2.74 -19.56
C ALA A 397 -11.67 2.99 -21.07
N THR A 398 -12.69 2.96 -21.71
CA THR A 398 -13.45 3.57 -22.82
C THR A 398 -12.73 4.28 -23.98
N THR A 399 -11.45 4.22 -24.25
CA THR A 399 -10.89 4.66 -25.53
C THR A 399 -10.99 3.55 -26.58
N ALA A 400 -11.14 3.90 -27.86
CA ALA A 400 -11.20 2.91 -28.93
C ALA A 400 -9.97 2.00 -28.97
N ALA A 401 -8.78 2.53 -28.66
CA ALA A 401 -7.53 1.79 -28.55
C ALA A 401 -7.56 0.76 -27.39
N GLN A 402 -8.14 1.14 -26.26
CA GLN A 402 -8.27 0.25 -25.10
C GLN A 402 -9.30 -0.86 -25.35
N ARG A 403 -10.39 -0.58 -26.07
CA ARG A 403 -11.34 -1.62 -26.48
C ARG A 403 -10.69 -2.63 -27.43
N HIS A 404 -9.94 -2.16 -28.40
CA HIS A 404 -9.21 -3.02 -29.32
C HIS A 404 -8.17 -3.89 -28.58
N ALA A 405 -7.52 -3.36 -27.55
CA ALA A 405 -6.62 -4.14 -26.71
C ALA A 405 -7.32 -5.24 -25.92
N VAL A 406 -8.48 -4.95 -25.34
CA VAL A 406 -9.28 -5.96 -24.64
C VAL A 406 -9.72 -7.06 -25.62
N GLU A 407 -10.18 -6.70 -26.81
CA GLU A 407 -10.54 -7.63 -27.88
C GLU A 407 -9.34 -8.51 -28.24
N THR A 408 -8.15 -7.95 -28.44
CA THR A 408 -6.92 -8.71 -28.76
C THR A 408 -6.52 -9.66 -27.61
N ILE A 409 -6.63 -9.22 -26.35
CA ILE A 409 -6.36 -10.08 -25.18
C ILE A 409 -7.34 -11.24 -25.11
N ILE A 410 -8.61 -11.01 -25.40
CA ILE A 410 -9.64 -12.05 -25.43
C ILE A 410 -9.35 -13.05 -26.56
N GLU A 411 -9.00 -12.54 -27.74
CA GLU A 411 -8.62 -13.37 -28.90
C GLU A 411 -7.37 -14.21 -28.59
N ASP A 412 -6.32 -13.64 -28.01
CA ASP A 412 -5.11 -14.36 -27.62
C ASP A 412 -5.41 -15.43 -26.56
N ALA A 413 -6.26 -15.12 -25.57
CA ALA A 413 -6.68 -16.09 -24.56
C ALA A 413 -7.49 -17.24 -25.18
N GLN A 414 -8.37 -16.96 -26.15
CA GLN A 414 -9.10 -17.97 -26.90
C GLN A 414 -8.16 -18.84 -27.74
N HIS A 415 -7.19 -18.23 -28.41
CA HIS A 415 -6.15 -18.94 -29.17
C HIS A 415 -5.30 -19.85 -28.28
N ASP A 416 -4.94 -19.42 -27.08
CA ASP A 416 -4.20 -20.24 -26.11
C ASP A 416 -5.03 -21.44 -25.61
N ILE A 417 -6.34 -21.25 -25.38
CA ILE A 417 -7.25 -22.32 -25.02
C ILE A 417 -7.35 -23.34 -26.18
N LEU A 418 -7.51 -22.86 -27.40
CA LEU A 418 -7.58 -23.71 -28.59
C LEU A 418 -6.28 -24.48 -28.83
N ARG A 419 -5.10 -23.82 -28.64
CA ARG A 419 -3.79 -24.49 -28.74
C ARG A 419 -3.61 -25.60 -27.70
N ARG A 420 -4.15 -25.40 -26.49
CA ARG A 420 -4.10 -26.43 -25.44
C ARG A 420 -5.07 -27.58 -25.70
N ALA A 421 -6.23 -27.25 -26.24
CA ALA A 421 -7.23 -28.26 -26.63
C ALA A 421 -6.84 -29.06 -27.89
N TYR A 422 -6.18 -28.37 -28.83
CA TYR A 422 -5.75 -28.95 -30.11
C TYR A 422 -4.26 -28.61 -30.31
N PRO A 423 -3.33 -29.42 -29.76
CA PRO A 423 -1.91 -29.20 -29.97
C PRO A 423 -1.58 -29.20 -31.49
N PRO A 424 -0.70 -28.31 -31.96
CA PRO A 424 -0.41 -28.23 -33.38
C PRO A 424 0.11 -29.57 -33.90
N VAL A 425 -0.53 -30.05 -34.93
CA VAL A 425 -0.06 -31.24 -35.66
C VAL A 425 1.15 -30.80 -36.47
N VAL A 426 2.33 -31.33 -36.16
CA VAL A 426 3.51 -31.11 -36.97
C VAL A 426 3.37 -31.92 -38.23
N ILE A 427 3.11 -31.23 -39.33
CA ILE A 427 3.00 -31.85 -40.67
C ILE A 427 4.39 -31.83 -41.28
N THR A 428 4.90 -32.99 -41.62
CA THR A 428 6.19 -33.08 -42.36
C THR A 428 6.05 -32.54 -43.78
N ALA A 429 7.17 -32.18 -44.42
CA ALA A 429 7.12 -31.70 -45.81
C ALA A 429 6.49 -32.70 -46.79
N GLU A 430 6.60 -34.01 -46.49
CA GLU A 430 5.98 -35.08 -47.22
C GLU A 430 4.47 -35.13 -47.05
N ASP A 431 4.00 -34.96 -45.80
CA ASP A 431 2.55 -34.92 -45.51
C ASP A 431 1.89 -33.68 -46.12
N ALA A 432 2.62 -32.53 -46.10
CA ALA A 432 2.15 -31.29 -46.69
C ALA A 432 1.98 -31.36 -48.22
N ALA A 433 2.72 -32.25 -48.89
CA ALA A 433 2.62 -32.45 -50.34
C ALA A 433 1.32 -33.18 -50.74
N VAL A 434 0.71 -33.93 -49.83
CA VAL A 434 -0.53 -34.72 -50.07
C VAL A 434 -1.79 -33.89 -49.77
N LEU A 435 -1.66 -32.74 -49.08
CA LEU A 435 -2.81 -31.89 -48.73
C LEU A 435 -3.37 -31.16 -49.96
N PRO A 436 -4.72 -31.04 -50.10
CA PRO A 436 -5.34 -30.22 -51.13
C PRO A 436 -4.83 -28.75 -51.08
N ARG A 437 -4.67 -28.12 -52.25
CA ARG A 437 -4.16 -26.73 -52.36
C ARG A 437 -4.90 -25.70 -51.50
N ALA A 438 -6.17 -25.90 -51.23
CA ALA A 438 -7.01 -25.04 -50.39
C ALA A 438 -6.58 -25.02 -48.91
N THR A 439 -5.98 -26.09 -48.40
CA THR A 439 -5.48 -26.19 -47.02
C THR A 439 -4.03 -25.77 -46.86
N ARG A 440 -3.27 -25.65 -47.96
CA ARG A 440 -1.86 -25.23 -47.89
C ARG A 440 -1.65 -23.75 -47.52
N ASN A 441 -2.63 -22.88 -47.84
CA ASN A 441 -2.52 -21.42 -47.58
C ASN A 441 -3.04 -20.98 -46.20
N CYS A 442 -3.60 -21.89 -45.43
CA CYS A 442 -4.10 -21.56 -44.07
C CYS A 442 -3.03 -21.60 -42.95
N TRP A 443 -1.78 -21.97 -43.28
CA TRP A 443 -0.76 -22.31 -42.27
C TRP A 443 0.59 -21.61 -42.47
N LEU A 444 0.66 -20.53 -43.21
CA LEU A 444 1.85 -19.64 -43.22
C LEU A 444 1.60 -18.45 -42.33
N PRO A 445 2.57 -18.12 -41.42
CA PRO A 445 2.45 -17.04 -40.44
C PRO A 445 2.34 -15.65 -41.06
#